data_11869983a6ad90a6b4a423717855a30c
#
_entry.id   11869983a6ad90a6b4a423717855a30c
#
_cell.length_a   1.000
_cell.length_b   1.000
_cell.length_c   1.000
_cell.angle_alpha   90.00
_cell.angle_beta   90.00
_cell.angle_gamma   90.00
#
_symmetry.space_group_name_H-M   'P 1'
#
loop_
_entity.id
_entity.type
_entity.pdbx_description
1 polymer ?
#
loop_
_entity_poly.entity_id
_entity_poly.type
_entity_poly.pdbx_seq_one_letter_code
_entity_poly.pdbx_strand_id
1 'polypeptide(L)'
;MRAHGGTGIFRVDGHKMLASYHRPAGPANRRRPTVLFLHGFPGSEKSVDVQRELLRRGIASVAPSFLGSWGSGGTYRFTTLVPQARAALRAARRLSFVDPARMAVYGFSMGGFAALNLAALEPSLKAVVAVAPAGGPEMLGPGTRQFLARLSKPLNAPALGSLLPDFRRALTRFDPAHAVAKIRAPLLLVHGDADDTIPVAVSRRLAALAGGPARLVVERGAAHDFLDRREKLARLTSRWLAERV
;
A
#
# COMPACT_ATOMS: atom_id res chain seq x y z
N MET A 1 -6.05 -28.04 -10.69
CA MET A 1 -4.97 -27.02 -10.95
C MET A 1 -4.64 -26.29 -9.65
N ARG A 2 -3.37 -26.04 -9.39
CA ARG A 2 -2.91 -25.33 -8.15
C ARG A 2 -2.90 -23.82 -8.40
N ALA A 3 -3.07 -23.03 -7.33
CA ALA A 3 -2.78 -21.60 -7.34
C ALA A 3 -1.30 -21.36 -7.71
N HIS A 4 -1.00 -20.24 -8.36
CA HIS A 4 0.34 -19.94 -8.84
C HIS A 4 0.87 -18.64 -8.23
N GLY A 5 2.08 -18.69 -7.71
CA GLY A 5 2.86 -17.51 -7.30
C GLY A 5 4.09 -17.34 -8.18
N GLY A 6 4.51 -16.11 -8.40
CA GLY A 6 5.69 -15.81 -9.19
C GLY A 6 6.21 -14.40 -8.93
N THR A 7 7.29 -14.07 -9.64
CA THR A 7 7.91 -12.75 -9.61
C THR A 7 7.94 -12.19 -11.02
N GLY A 8 7.52 -10.93 -11.16
CA GLY A 8 7.63 -10.15 -12.39
C GLY A 8 8.58 -8.98 -12.21
N ILE A 9 9.03 -8.42 -13.33
CA ILE A 9 9.85 -7.22 -13.36
C ILE A 9 9.07 -6.14 -14.11
N PHE A 10 8.79 -5.03 -13.43
CA PHE A 10 8.30 -3.81 -14.06
C PHE A 10 9.48 -2.88 -14.34
N ARG A 11 9.33 -2.00 -15.32
CA ARG A 11 10.28 -0.91 -15.56
C ARG A 11 9.65 0.40 -15.11
N VAL A 12 10.32 1.08 -14.18
CA VAL A 12 9.88 2.35 -13.61
C VAL A 12 11.09 3.28 -13.58
N ASP A 13 10.99 4.43 -14.20
CA ASP A 13 12.06 5.46 -14.29
C ASP A 13 13.42 4.86 -14.70
N GLY A 14 13.41 3.96 -15.71
CA GLY A 14 14.61 3.28 -16.21
C GLY A 14 15.11 2.11 -15.33
N HIS A 15 14.59 1.94 -14.12
CA HIS A 15 15.03 0.90 -13.18
C HIS A 15 14.11 -0.33 -13.18
N LYS A 16 14.67 -1.47 -12.77
CA LYS A 16 13.91 -2.69 -12.51
C LYS A 16 13.18 -2.56 -11.18
N MET A 17 11.85 -2.71 -11.20
CA MET A 17 11.02 -2.84 -10.01
C MET A 17 10.54 -4.29 -9.93
N LEU A 18 10.94 -5.00 -8.88
CA LEU A 18 10.46 -6.37 -8.64
C LEU A 18 9.02 -6.34 -8.14
N ALA A 19 8.22 -7.29 -8.59
CA ALA A 19 6.85 -7.47 -8.12
C ALA A 19 6.57 -8.96 -7.93
N SER A 20 6.19 -9.38 -6.74
CA SER A 20 5.59 -10.70 -6.54
C SER A 20 4.12 -10.66 -6.94
N TYR A 21 3.61 -11.80 -7.41
CA TYR A 21 2.19 -11.94 -7.68
C TYR A 21 1.67 -13.31 -7.25
N HIS A 22 0.41 -13.36 -6.91
CA HIS A 22 -0.34 -14.59 -6.72
C HIS A 22 -1.59 -14.55 -7.60
N ARG A 23 -1.86 -15.65 -8.30
CA ARG A 23 -3.07 -15.81 -9.10
C ARG A 23 -3.81 -17.10 -8.73
N PRO A 24 -5.13 -17.08 -8.72
CA PRO A 24 -5.93 -18.28 -8.50
C PRO A 24 -5.66 -19.35 -9.55
N ALA A 25 -5.99 -20.59 -9.22
CA ALA A 25 -5.92 -21.73 -10.13
C ALA A 25 -6.66 -21.46 -11.44
N GLY A 26 -6.19 -22.10 -12.53
CA GLY A 26 -6.78 -22.00 -13.86
C GLY A 26 -5.81 -21.46 -14.92
N PRO A 27 -6.28 -21.25 -16.15
CA PRO A 27 -5.44 -20.79 -17.26
C PRO A 27 -4.70 -19.47 -16.95
N ALA A 28 -3.46 -19.36 -17.45
CA ALA A 28 -2.58 -18.23 -17.16
C ALA A 28 -3.13 -16.88 -17.67
N ASN A 29 -3.92 -16.92 -18.72
CA ASN A 29 -4.54 -15.75 -19.36
C ASN A 29 -5.98 -15.48 -18.90
N ARG A 30 -6.54 -16.29 -17.98
CA ARG A 30 -7.86 -16.00 -17.42
C ARG A 30 -7.79 -14.76 -16.55
N ARG A 31 -8.48 -13.70 -16.94
CA ARG A 31 -8.55 -12.45 -16.21
C ARG A 31 -9.22 -12.60 -14.84
N ARG A 32 -8.63 -11.99 -13.82
CA ARG A 32 -9.08 -12.05 -12.43
C ARG A 32 -9.20 -10.64 -11.85
N PRO A 33 -10.17 -10.42 -10.94
CA PRO A 33 -10.07 -9.27 -10.05
C PRO A 33 -8.70 -9.27 -9.39
N THR A 34 -8.09 -8.10 -9.24
CA THR A 34 -6.70 -8.02 -8.76
C THR A 34 -6.51 -6.87 -7.79
N VAL A 35 -5.79 -7.13 -6.70
CA VAL A 35 -5.42 -6.11 -5.73
C VAL A 35 -3.93 -5.79 -5.86
N LEU A 36 -3.61 -4.50 -6.02
CA LEU A 36 -2.26 -3.98 -5.94
C LEU A 36 -1.89 -3.75 -4.48
N PHE A 37 -0.81 -4.37 -4.01
CA PHE A 37 -0.32 -4.25 -2.64
C PHE A 37 0.88 -3.31 -2.57
N LEU A 38 0.78 -2.26 -1.74
CA LEU A 38 1.84 -1.29 -1.52
C LEU A 38 2.37 -1.44 -0.10
N HIS A 39 3.66 -1.79 0.01
CA HIS A 39 4.30 -2.03 1.30
C HIS A 39 4.65 -0.74 2.04
N GLY A 40 4.80 -0.82 3.36
CA GLY A 40 5.25 0.27 4.22
C GLY A 40 6.75 0.57 4.09
N PHE A 41 7.27 1.33 5.01
CA PHE A 41 8.70 1.61 5.16
C PHE A 41 9.23 0.80 6.36
N PRO A 42 10.29 0.01 6.18
CA PRO A 42 11.19 -0.15 5.03
C PRO A 42 10.73 -1.21 4.00
N GLY A 43 9.55 -1.81 4.12
CA GLY A 43 9.00 -2.72 3.12
C GLY A 43 9.21 -4.21 3.41
N SER A 44 9.58 -4.58 4.62
CA SER A 44 9.65 -5.98 5.07
C SER A 44 8.26 -6.64 5.12
N GLU A 45 7.23 -5.86 5.45
CA GLU A 45 5.85 -6.31 5.53
C GLU A 45 5.14 -6.14 4.17
N LYS A 46 4.69 -7.24 3.58
CA LYS A 46 4.00 -7.29 2.29
C LYS A 46 2.57 -7.81 2.39
N SER A 47 2.02 -7.93 3.57
CA SER A 47 0.65 -8.41 3.84
C SER A 47 0.32 -9.73 3.11
N VAL A 48 1.23 -10.69 3.19
CA VAL A 48 1.12 -11.99 2.49
C VAL A 48 -0.09 -12.79 2.98
N ASP A 49 -0.44 -12.65 4.23
CA ASP A 49 -1.65 -13.22 4.84
C ASP A 49 -2.94 -12.73 4.16
N VAL A 50 -3.05 -11.41 3.92
CA VAL A 50 -4.16 -10.83 3.17
C VAL A 50 -4.17 -11.33 1.72
N GLN A 51 -3.01 -11.40 1.07
CA GLN A 51 -2.88 -11.92 -0.29
C GLN A 51 -3.34 -13.38 -0.39
N ARG A 52 -3.02 -14.22 0.61
CA ARG A 52 -3.47 -15.62 0.69
C ARG A 52 -4.99 -15.74 0.85
N GLU A 53 -5.59 -14.89 1.68
CA GLU A 53 -7.05 -14.85 1.84
C GLU A 53 -7.78 -14.42 0.56
N LEU A 54 -7.24 -13.42 -0.17
CA LEU A 54 -7.76 -13.02 -1.47
C LEU A 54 -7.65 -14.16 -2.49
N LEU A 55 -6.51 -14.88 -2.50
CA LEU A 55 -6.30 -16.00 -3.39
C LEU A 55 -7.35 -17.09 -3.21
N ARG A 56 -7.74 -17.43 -1.96
CA ARG A 56 -8.82 -18.36 -1.64
C ARG A 56 -10.18 -17.88 -2.16
N ARG A 57 -10.35 -16.57 -2.32
CA ARG A 57 -11.58 -15.94 -2.86
C ARG A 57 -11.56 -15.74 -4.37
N GLY A 58 -10.56 -16.28 -5.06
CA GLY A 58 -10.44 -16.17 -6.52
C GLY A 58 -9.90 -14.84 -7.01
N ILE A 59 -9.30 -14.03 -6.14
CA ILE A 59 -8.76 -12.71 -6.42
C ILE A 59 -7.22 -12.79 -6.49
N ALA A 60 -6.63 -12.22 -7.54
CA ALA A 60 -5.20 -12.13 -7.69
C ALA A 60 -4.61 -10.96 -6.89
N SER A 61 -3.32 -11.05 -6.62
CA SER A 61 -2.54 -9.96 -6.02
C SER A 61 -1.26 -9.67 -6.80
N VAL A 62 -0.86 -8.40 -6.82
CA VAL A 62 0.42 -7.94 -7.34
C VAL A 62 1.04 -7.03 -6.29
N ALA A 63 2.25 -7.35 -5.85
CA ALA A 63 2.94 -6.66 -4.76
C ALA A 63 4.33 -6.19 -5.24
N PRO A 64 4.44 -4.98 -5.81
CA PRO A 64 5.73 -4.40 -6.17
C PRO A 64 6.55 -4.05 -4.93
N SER A 65 7.86 -4.11 -5.06
CA SER A 65 8.81 -3.50 -4.14
C SER A 65 9.23 -2.14 -4.70
N PHE A 66 9.04 -1.07 -3.94
CA PHE A 66 9.46 0.27 -4.38
C PHE A 66 10.95 0.30 -4.73
N LEU A 67 11.35 1.21 -5.62
CA LEU A 67 12.75 1.35 -6.03
C LEU A 67 13.65 1.56 -4.82
N GLY A 68 14.84 0.96 -4.86
CA GLY A 68 15.78 0.95 -3.75
C GLY A 68 15.43 0.01 -2.60
N SER A 69 14.38 -0.82 -2.72
CA SER A 69 13.99 -1.80 -1.71
C SER A 69 13.91 -3.23 -2.28
N TRP A 70 14.31 -4.21 -1.47
CA TRP A 70 14.00 -5.64 -1.64
C TRP A 70 14.21 -6.19 -3.05
N GLY A 71 15.40 -5.92 -3.62
CA GLY A 71 15.81 -6.40 -4.94
C GLY A 71 15.38 -5.53 -6.12
N SER A 72 14.58 -4.49 -5.89
CA SER A 72 14.35 -3.45 -6.90
C SER A 72 15.58 -2.57 -7.06
N GLY A 73 15.87 -2.17 -8.31
CA GLY A 73 16.95 -1.23 -8.60
C GLY A 73 16.62 0.22 -8.18
N GLY A 74 17.51 1.14 -8.52
CA GLY A 74 17.33 2.56 -8.20
C GLY A 74 17.51 2.89 -6.73
N THR A 75 17.04 4.06 -6.32
CA THR A 75 17.21 4.61 -4.97
C THR A 75 15.86 4.86 -4.33
N TYR A 76 15.71 4.46 -3.05
CA TYR A 76 14.49 4.70 -2.28
C TYR A 76 14.32 6.18 -1.97
N ARG A 77 13.20 6.75 -2.39
CA ARG A 77 12.81 8.14 -2.08
C ARG A 77 11.32 8.20 -1.80
N PHE A 78 10.95 8.89 -0.74
CA PHE A 78 9.55 9.06 -0.35
C PHE A 78 8.74 9.86 -1.38
N THR A 79 9.36 10.89 -1.99
CA THR A 79 8.72 11.71 -3.02
C THR A 79 8.38 10.94 -4.30
N THR A 80 8.96 9.77 -4.50
CA THR A 80 8.72 8.93 -5.69
C THR A 80 7.74 7.79 -5.45
N LEU A 81 7.27 7.55 -4.22
CA LEU A 81 6.38 6.42 -3.90
C LEU A 81 5.05 6.50 -4.66
N VAL A 82 4.43 7.67 -4.72
CA VAL A 82 3.14 7.85 -5.43
C VAL A 82 3.32 7.69 -6.95
N PRO A 83 4.28 8.34 -7.63
CA PRO A 83 4.59 8.06 -9.03
C PRO A 83 4.89 6.59 -9.31
N GLN A 84 5.67 5.94 -8.46
CA GLN A 84 6.00 4.51 -8.59
C GLN A 84 4.76 3.62 -8.42
N ALA A 85 3.89 3.90 -7.46
CA ALA A 85 2.63 3.17 -7.27
C ALA A 85 1.75 3.27 -8.51
N ARG A 86 1.69 4.46 -9.13
CA ARG A 86 0.95 4.68 -10.38
C ARG A 86 1.56 3.91 -11.56
N ALA A 87 2.89 3.92 -11.69
CA ALA A 87 3.59 3.15 -12.71
C ALA A 87 3.38 1.64 -12.51
N ALA A 88 3.45 1.15 -11.27
CA ALA A 88 3.19 -0.24 -10.93
C ALA A 88 1.73 -0.66 -11.25
N LEU A 89 0.75 0.20 -10.97
CA LEU A 89 -0.65 -0.05 -11.35
C LEU A 89 -0.80 -0.19 -12.87
N ARG A 90 -0.19 0.72 -13.64
CA ARG A 90 -0.21 0.64 -15.11
C ARG A 90 0.46 -0.64 -15.62
N ALA A 91 1.58 -1.04 -15.03
CA ALA A 91 2.26 -2.28 -15.39
C ALA A 91 1.43 -3.52 -15.02
N ALA A 92 0.82 -3.53 -13.84
CA ALA A 92 -0.06 -4.61 -13.39
C ALA A 92 -1.26 -4.82 -14.31
N ARG A 93 -1.87 -3.73 -14.81
CA ARG A 93 -2.99 -3.79 -15.76
C ARG A 93 -2.65 -4.51 -17.09
N ARG A 94 -1.37 -4.61 -17.43
CA ARG A 94 -0.89 -5.29 -18.66
C ARG A 94 -0.62 -6.78 -18.48
N LEU A 95 -0.67 -7.29 -17.24
CA LEU A 95 -0.48 -8.71 -16.99
C LEU A 95 -1.67 -9.49 -17.52
N SER A 96 -1.42 -10.60 -18.20
CA SER A 96 -2.44 -11.40 -18.91
C SER A 96 -3.59 -11.88 -18.02
N PHE A 97 -3.29 -12.11 -16.73
CA PHE A 97 -4.26 -12.58 -15.75
C PHE A 97 -5.02 -11.47 -15.00
N VAL A 98 -4.68 -10.21 -15.21
CA VAL A 98 -5.30 -9.07 -14.54
C VAL A 98 -6.51 -8.59 -15.33
N ASP A 99 -7.63 -8.41 -14.64
CA ASP A 99 -8.77 -7.68 -15.16
C ASP A 99 -8.61 -6.19 -14.82
N PRO A 100 -8.28 -5.33 -15.79
CA PRO A 100 -8.02 -3.92 -15.53
C PRO A 100 -9.26 -3.14 -15.07
N ALA A 101 -10.47 -3.67 -15.33
CA ALA A 101 -11.73 -3.08 -14.90
C ALA A 101 -12.09 -3.43 -13.45
N ARG A 102 -11.44 -4.46 -12.86
CA ARG A 102 -11.70 -4.94 -11.51
C ARG A 102 -10.43 -4.91 -10.67
N MET A 103 -9.87 -3.71 -10.48
CA MET A 103 -8.69 -3.52 -9.67
C MET A 103 -8.98 -2.70 -8.41
N ALA A 104 -8.35 -3.09 -7.32
CA ALA A 104 -8.32 -2.35 -6.06
C ALA A 104 -6.87 -2.13 -5.62
N VAL A 105 -6.68 -1.29 -4.61
CA VAL A 105 -5.38 -1.06 -3.97
C VAL A 105 -5.48 -1.33 -2.46
N TYR A 106 -4.44 -1.96 -1.95
CA TYR A 106 -4.20 -2.16 -0.52
C TYR A 106 -2.85 -1.56 -0.16
N GLY A 107 -2.78 -0.77 0.90
CA GLY A 107 -1.52 -0.22 1.39
C GLY A 107 -1.42 -0.29 2.91
N PHE A 108 -0.19 -0.57 3.39
CA PHE A 108 0.14 -0.59 4.82
C PHE A 108 1.13 0.53 5.14
N SER A 109 0.89 1.32 6.21
CA SER A 109 1.80 2.37 6.69
C SER A 109 2.11 3.39 5.56
N MET A 110 3.38 3.58 5.17
CA MET A 110 3.76 4.38 3.99
C MET A 110 3.17 3.85 2.68
N GLY A 111 2.89 2.56 2.58
CA GLY A 111 2.11 2.00 1.47
C GLY A 111 0.65 2.45 1.51
N GLY A 112 0.08 2.65 2.69
CA GLY A 112 -1.24 3.25 2.90
C GLY A 112 -1.28 4.70 2.43
N PHE A 113 -0.26 5.49 2.79
CA PHE A 113 -0.05 6.84 2.26
C PHE A 113 -0.03 6.84 0.71
N ALA A 114 0.76 5.93 0.11
CA ALA A 114 0.84 5.83 -1.34
C ALA A 114 -0.48 5.35 -1.97
N ALA A 115 -1.21 4.43 -1.32
CA ALA A 115 -2.49 3.91 -1.79
C ALA A 115 -3.59 4.99 -1.82
N LEU A 116 -3.68 5.81 -0.78
CA LEU A 116 -4.63 6.92 -0.72
C LEU A 116 -4.38 7.95 -1.82
N ASN A 117 -3.11 8.35 -2.00
CA ASN A 117 -2.73 9.28 -3.06
C ASN A 117 -2.93 8.67 -4.46
N LEU A 118 -2.60 7.39 -4.65
CA LEU A 118 -2.86 6.69 -5.91
C LEU A 118 -4.35 6.68 -6.24
N ALA A 119 -5.21 6.38 -5.27
CA ALA A 119 -6.65 6.31 -5.47
C ALA A 119 -7.27 7.66 -5.84
N ALA A 120 -6.74 8.76 -5.31
CA ALA A 120 -7.14 10.11 -5.70
C ALA A 120 -6.79 10.45 -7.17
N LEU A 121 -5.77 9.78 -7.73
CA LEU A 121 -5.29 9.97 -9.11
C LEU A 121 -5.89 8.95 -10.11
N GLU A 122 -6.49 7.87 -9.62
CA GLU A 122 -6.95 6.71 -10.41
C GLU A 122 -8.40 6.34 -10.06
N PRO A 123 -9.38 7.13 -10.52
CA PRO A 123 -10.80 6.96 -10.15
C PRO A 123 -11.41 5.63 -10.65
N SER A 124 -10.72 4.91 -11.53
CA SER A 124 -11.13 3.58 -12.00
C SER A 124 -10.91 2.45 -10.99
N LEU A 125 -10.18 2.70 -9.89
CA LEU A 125 -10.05 1.72 -8.80
C LEU A 125 -11.40 1.45 -8.15
N LYS A 126 -11.72 0.17 -7.93
CA LYS A 126 -13.00 -0.28 -7.37
C LYS A 126 -13.08 -0.17 -5.86
N ALA A 127 -11.93 -0.22 -5.19
CA ALA A 127 -11.85 -0.17 -3.74
C ALA A 127 -10.44 0.22 -3.27
N VAL A 128 -10.37 0.81 -2.08
CA VAL A 128 -9.12 1.23 -1.44
C VAL A 128 -9.10 0.72 -0.01
N VAL A 129 -8.02 0.03 0.37
CA VAL A 129 -7.75 -0.33 1.77
C VAL A 129 -6.46 0.35 2.20
N ALA A 130 -6.50 1.08 3.29
CA ALA A 130 -5.32 1.65 3.93
C ALA A 130 -5.26 1.22 5.40
N VAL A 131 -4.21 0.47 5.74
CA VAL A 131 -3.97 -0.06 7.09
C VAL A 131 -2.90 0.78 7.75
N ALA A 132 -3.19 1.34 8.91
CA ALA A 132 -2.30 2.22 9.66
C ALA A 132 -1.56 3.22 8.74
N PRO A 133 -2.27 3.96 7.86
CA PRO A 133 -1.62 4.80 6.86
C PRO A 133 -0.82 5.92 7.51
N ALA A 134 0.35 6.22 6.96
CA ALA A 134 1.06 7.43 7.34
C ALA A 134 0.25 8.67 6.92
N GLY A 135 0.30 9.69 7.76
CA GLY A 135 -0.36 10.98 7.55
C GLY A 135 0.48 11.95 6.72
N GLY A 136 0.17 13.21 6.86
CA GLY A 136 0.87 14.33 6.26
C GLY A 136 1.98 14.92 7.15
N PRO A 137 2.20 16.24 7.09
CA PRO A 137 3.27 16.93 7.83
C PRO A 137 3.21 16.72 9.36
N GLU A 138 2.06 16.40 9.93
CA GLU A 138 1.87 16.08 11.34
C GLU A 138 2.68 14.86 11.82
N MET A 139 3.17 14.04 10.89
CA MET A 139 4.07 12.92 11.18
C MET A 139 5.50 13.35 11.52
N LEU A 140 5.84 14.62 11.31
CA LEU A 140 7.17 15.14 11.59
C LEU A 140 7.30 15.51 13.06
N GLY A 141 8.22 14.88 13.76
CA GLY A 141 8.49 15.11 15.18
C GLY A 141 9.96 14.94 15.54
N PRO A 142 10.33 15.16 16.81
CA PRO A 142 11.73 15.08 17.28
C PRO A 142 12.40 13.72 16.97
N GLY A 143 11.65 12.62 16.98
CA GLY A 143 12.13 11.26 16.69
C GLY A 143 12.27 10.90 15.20
N THR A 144 11.79 11.76 14.28
CA THR A 144 11.75 11.43 12.84
C THR A 144 13.13 11.09 12.29
N ARG A 145 14.16 11.84 12.67
CA ARG A 145 15.53 11.61 12.20
C ARG A 145 16.05 10.22 12.60
N GLN A 146 15.86 9.84 13.85
CA GLN A 146 16.29 8.55 14.40
C GLN A 146 15.49 7.40 13.78
N PHE A 147 14.19 7.58 13.60
CA PHE A 147 13.31 6.63 12.92
C PHE A 147 13.80 6.36 11.49
N LEU A 148 14.05 7.38 10.69
CA LEU A 148 14.56 7.25 9.32
C LEU A 148 15.94 6.59 9.30
N ALA A 149 16.87 7.01 10.18
CA ALA A 149 18.21 6.44 10.26
C ALA A 149 18.20 4.93 10.56
N ARG A 150 17.29 4.49 11.44
CA ARG A 150 17.14 3.07 11.79
C ARG A 150 16.54 2.26 10.66
N LEU A 151 15.42 2.71 10.12
CA LEU A 151 14.64 1.92 9.17
C LEU A 151 15.15 1.97 7.73
N SER A 152 15.97 2.97 7.35
CA SER A 152 16.54 3.01 6.00
C SER A 152 17.72 2.06 5.79
N LYS A 153 18.30 1.50 6.85
CA LYS A 153 19.49 0.62 6.77
C LYS A 153 19.41 -0.51 5.73
N PRO A 154 18.28 -1.24 5.59
CA PRO A 154 18.18 -2.32 4.59
C PRO A 154 17.89 -1.84 3.17
N LEU A 155 17.78 -0.54 2.95
CA LEU A 155 17.38 0.05 1.67
C LEU A 155 18.60 0.69 0.96
N ASN A 156 18.57 0.67 -0.38
CA ASN A 156 19.40 1.59 -1.15
C ASN A 156 18.76 3.00 -1.11
N ALA A 157 18.96 3.70 -0.01
CA ALA A 157 18.44 5.03 0.24
C ALA A 157 19.59 6.06 0.25
N PRO A 158 19.31 7.35 -0.06
CA PRO A 158 20.32 8.39 0.06
C PRO A 158 20.71 8.59 1.53
N ALA A 159 21.84 9.25 1.75
CA ALA A 159 22.27 9.65 3.09
C ALA A 159 21.14 10.42 3.81
N LEU A 160 21.11 10.29 5.14
CA LEU A 160 20.04 10.86 5.99
C LEU A 160 19.84 12.38 5.79
N GLY A 161 20.93 13.11 5.49
CA GLY A 161 20.87 14.55 5.15
C GLY A 161 20.00 14.86 3.93
N SER A 162 19.88 13.93 2.98
CA SER A 162 19.00 14.04 1.80
C SER A 162 17.67 13.33 2.01
N LEU A 163 17.64 12.22 2.76
CA LEU A 163 16.45 11.42 2.98
C LEU A 163 15.42 12.15 3.85
N LEU A 164 15.84 12.86 4.90
CA LEU A 164 14.94 13.61 5.77
C LEU A 164 14.23 14.77 5.05
N PRO A 165 14.92 15.63 4.29
CA PRO A 165 14.25 16.63 3.44
C PRO A 165 13.31 16.00 2.39
N ASP A 166 13.69 14.85 1.82
CA ASP A 166 12.85 14.12 0.87
C ASP A 166 11.55 13.62 1.54
N PHE A 167 11.65 13.07 2.74
CA PHE A 167 10.50 12.66 3.53
C PHE A 167 9.56 13.84 3.82
N ARG A 168 10.10 14.97 4.29
CA ARG A 168 9.32 16.21 4.53
C ARG A 168 8.58 16.66 3.28
N ARG A 169 9.28 16.72 2.13
CA ARG A 169 8.67 17.09 0.85
C ARG A 169 7.57 16.11 0.43
N ALA A 170 7.76 14.82 0.65
CA ALA A 170 6.75 13.82 0.32
C ALA A 170 5.46 14.04 1.12
N LEU A 171 5.58 14.21 2.45
CA LEU A 171 4.44 14.41 3.33
C LEU A 171 3.66 15.70 3.00
N THR A 172 4.35 16.77 2.60
CA THR A 172 3.71 18.03 2.20
C THR A 172 3.06 17.92 0.82
N ARG A 173 3.81 17.36 -0.16
CA ARG A 173 3.34 17.29 -1.55
C ARG A 173 2.18 16.33 -1.74
N PHE A 174 2.18 15.24 -1.00
CA PHE A 174 1.23 14.14 -1.09
C PHE A 174 0.46 13.95 0.22
N ASP A 175 0.09 15.04 0.90
CA ASP A 175 -0.69 14.95 2.14
C ASP A 175 -1.97 14.14 1.91
N PRO A 176 -2.14 12.99 2.60
CA PRO A 176 -3.31 12.14 2.43
C PRO A 176 -4.63 12.84 2.78
N ALA A 177 -4.59 13.87 3.62
CA ALA A 177 -5.79 14.67 3.94
C ALA A 177 -6.39 15.33 2.69
N HIS A 178 -5.54 15.79 1.76
CA HIS A 178 -6.00 16.32 0.48
C HIS A 178 -6.39 15.22 -0.52
N ALA A 179 -5.75 14.06 -0.42
CA ALA A 179 -6.03 12.93 -1.30
C ALA A 179 -7.40 12.30 -1.01
N VAL A 180 -7.71 12.02 0.27
CA VAL A 180 -8.96 11.34 0.65
C VAL A 180 -10.22 12.10 0.25
N ALA A 181 -10.18 13.44 0.22
CA ALA A 181 -11.27 14.26 -0.23
C ALA A 181 -11.63 14.04 -1.72
N LYS A 182 -10.68 13.53 -2.51
CA LYS A 182 -10.84 13.28 -3.95
C LYS A 182 -11.20 11.83 -4.26
N ILE A 183 -11.04 10.90 -3.31
CA ILE A 183 -11.37 9.49 -3.50
C ILE A 183 -12.88 9.32 -3.58
N ARG A 184 -13.35 8.68 -4.65
CA ARG A 184 -14.78 8.35 -4.86
C ARG A 184 -15.04 6.85 -4.68
N ALA A 185 -14.02 6.02 -4.86
CA ALA A 185 -14.11 4.59 -4.60
C ALA A 185 -14.34 4.32 -3.10
N PRO A 186 -15.05 3.24 -2.74
CA PRO A 186 -15.17 2.82 -1.35
C PRO A 186 -13.79 2.70 -0.69
N LEU A 187 -13.64 3.31 0.49
CA LEU A 187 -12.43 3.36 1.28
C LEU A 187 -12.61 2.62 2.61
N LEU A 188 -11.73 1.68 2.90
CA LEU A 188 -11.58 1.05 4.21
C LEU A 188 -10.28 1.51 4.86
N LEU A 189 -10.40 2.19 5.99
CA LEU A 189 -9.28 2.48 6.89
C LEU A 189 -9.31 1.47 8.05
N VAL A 190 -8.17 0.86 8.35
CA VAL A 190 -8.02 -0.02 9.51
C VAL A 190 -6.85 0.47 10.35
N HIS A 191 -7.02 0.66 11.66
CA HIS A 191 -5.96 1.19 12.52
C HIS A 191 -6.03 0.56 13.91
N GLY A 192 -4.88 0.29 14.51
CA GLY A 192 -4.79 -0.15 15.89
C GLY A 192 -4.84 1.05 16.85
N ASP A 193 -5.54 0.94 17.97
CA ASP A 193 -5.56 2.02 18.97
C ASP A 193 -4.33 2.02 19.89
N ALA A 194 -3.52 0.95 19.86
CA ALA A 194 -2.23 0.86 20.53
C ALA A 194 -1.04 1.07 19.57
N ASP A 195 -1.28 1.67 18.39
CA ASP A 195 -0.23 2.02 17.43
C ASP A 195 0.64 3.16 17.97
N ASP A 196 1.90 2.83 18.32
CA ASP A 196 2.91 3.74 18.86
C ASP A 196 3.75 4.44 17.77
N THR A 197 3.59 4.00 16.52
CA THR A 197 4.31 4.53 15.35
C THR A 197 3.51 5.62 14.63
N ILE A 198 2.22 5.36 14.41
CA ILE A 198 1.29 6.30 13.78
C ILE A 198 0.04 6.38 14.64
N PRO A 199 -0.26 7.54 15.25
CA PRO A 199 -1.45 7.69 16.09
C PRO A 199 -2.74 7.40 15.31
N VAL A 200 -3.68 6.67 15.93
CA VAL A 200 -5.00 6.36 15.35
C VAL A 200 -5.79 7.62 14.94
N ALA A 201 -5.46 8.76 15.55
CA ALA A 201 -6.03 10.07 15.21
C ALA A 201 -5.82 10.42 13.72
N VAL A 202 -4.73 9.97 13.10
CA VAL A 202 -4.49 10.13 11.66
C VAL A 202 -5.61 9.49 10.85
N SER A 203 -5.93 8.22 11.10
CA SER A 203 -7.02 7.55 10.37
C SER A 203 -8.41 8.11 10.69
N ARG A 204 -8.64 8.57 11.91
CA ARG A 204 -9.88 9.27 12.27
C ARG A 204 -10.06 10.55 11.46
N ARG A 205 -8.99 11.36 11.36
CA ARG A 205 -8.98 12.57 10.53
C ARG A 205 -9.20 12.25 9.06
N LEU A 206 -8.50 11.24 8.52
CA LEU A 206 -8.66 10.84 7.12
C LEU A 206 -10.07 10.35 6.82
N ALA A 207 -10.69 9.58 7.73
CA ALA A 207 -12.07 9.13 7.57
C ALA A 207 -13.07 10.30 7.55
N ALA A 208 -12.86 11.30 8.41
CA ALA A 208 -13.72 12.50 8.47
C ALA A 208 -13.60 13.38 7.23
N LEU A 209 -12.46 13.38 6.54
CA LEU A 209 -12.18 14.18 5.35
C LEU A 209 -12.49 13.44 4.03
N ALA A 210 -12.91 12.19 4.08
CA ALA A 210 -13.14 11.38 2.88
C ALA A 210 -14.28 11.95 2.02
N GLY A 211 -14.01 12.10 0.73
CA GLY A 211 -14.97 12.64 -0.23
C GLY A 211 -15.95 11.63 -0.84
N GLY A 212 -15.77 10.34 -0.52
CA GLY A 212 -16.61 9.22 -0.93
C GLY A 212 -16.93 8.30 0.24
N PRO A 213 -17.56 7.14 -0.01
CA PRO A 213 -17.91 6.19 1.05
C PRO A 213 -16.66 5.70 1.80
N ALA A 214 -16.54 6.03 3.07
CA ALA A 214 -15.41 5.64 3.91
C ALA A 214 -15.88 4.91 5.17
N ARG A 215 -15.15 3.85 5.53
CA ARG A 215 -15.33 3.11 6.79
C ARG A 215 -14.01 3.07 7.53
N LEU A 216 -14.01 3.46 8.80
CA LEU A 216 -12.90 3.26 9.71
C LEU A 216 -13.21 2.08 10.64
N VAL A 217 -12.25 1.17 10.76
CA VAL A 217 -12.24 0.11 11.77
C VAL A 217 -11.04 0.34 12.67
N VAL A 218 -11.31 0.59 13.94
CA VAL A 218 -10.28 0.70 14.97
C VAL A 218 -10.19 -0.64 15.69
N GLU A 219 -9.02 -1.27 15.61
CA GLU A 219 -8.76 -2.56 16.26
C GLU A 219 -8.18 -2.33 17.65
N ARG A 220 -8.94 -2.74 18.67
CA ARG A 220 -8.55 -2.54 20.07
C ARG A 220 -7.31 -3.33 20.43
N GLY A 221 -6.33 -2.68 21.04
CA GLY A 221 -5.06 -3.24 21.50
C GLY A 221 -4.10 -3.63 20.39
N ALA A 222 -4.42 -3.33 19.12
CA ALA A 222 -3.50 -3.62 18.03
C ALA A 222 -2.38 -2.56 17.94
N ALA A 223 -1.14 -3.03 17.86
CA ALA A 223 0.04 -2.22 17.54
C ALA A 223 0.13 -1.93 16.05
N HIS A 224 1.16 -1.16 15.62
CA HIS A 224 1.36 -0.74 14.23
C HIS A 224 1.40 -1.90 13.24
N ASP A 225 2.09 -2.99 13.57
CA ASP A 225 2.30 -4.15 12.69
C ASP A 225 1.14 -5.15 12.70
N PHE A 226 0.16 -4.97 13.60
CA PHE A 226 -0.97 -5.89 13.80
C PHE A 226 -0.53 -7.33 14.13
N LEU A 227 0.64 -7.54 14.70
CA LEU A 227 1.23 -8.87 14.84
C LEU A 227 0.23 -9.87 15.49
N ASP A 228 -0.39 -9.49 16.59
CA ASP A 228 -1.36 -10.31 17.33
C ASP A 228 -2.76 -10.34 16.70
N ARG A 229 -3.00 -9.60 15.63
CA ARG A 229 -4.30 -9.43 14.97
C ARG A 229 -4.25 -9.69 13.46
N ARG A 230 -3.13 -10.27 12.97
CA ARG A 230 -2.89 -10.50 11.54
C ARG A 230 -4.00 -11.30 10.86
N GLU A 231 -4.44 -12.36 11.49
CA GLU A 231 -5.51 -13.19 10.92
C GLU A 231 -6.84 -12.44 10.82
N LYS A 232 -7.20 -11.69 11.86
CA LYS A 232 -8.41 -10.86 11.87
C LYS A 232 -8.33 -9.76 10.81
N LEU A 233 -7.18 -9.09 10.70
CA LEU A 233 -6.92 -8.08 9.67
C LEU A 233 -7.05 -8.67 8.27
N ALA A 234 -6.46 -9.85 8.03
CA ALA A 234 -6.50 -10.53 6.75
C ALA A 234 -7.93 -10.92 6.35
N ARG A 235 -8.71 -11.49 7.26
CA ARG A 235 -10.11 -11.85 7.03
C ARG A 235 -10.99 -10.63 6.78
N LEU A 236 -10.84 -9.57 7.59
CA LEU A 236 -11.58 -8.32 7.44
C LEU A 236 -11.35 -7.67 6.08
N THR A 237 -10.09 -7.44 5.76
CA THR A 237 -9.72 -6.67 4.55
C THR A 237 -9.96 -7.46 3.27
N SER A 238 -9.68 -8.77 3.27
CA SER A 238 -9.92 -9.62 2.10
C SER A 238 -11.41 -9.81 1.81
N ARG A 239 -12.25 -9.98 2.85
CA ARG A 239 -13.70 -10.05 2.68
C ARG A 239 -14.24 -8.73 2.11
N TRP A 240 -13.85 -7.62 2.70
CA TRP A 240 -14.29 -6.29 2.27
C TRP A 240 -13.90 -5.98 0.82
N LEU A 241 -12.68 -6.36 0.41
CA LEU A 241 -12.21 -6.22 -0.98
C LEU A 241 -13.00 -7.14 -1.93
N ALA A 242 -13.24 -8.39 -1.54
CA ALA A 242 -13.93 -9.37 -2.39
C ALA A 242 -15.37 -8.98 -2.75
N GLU A 243 -16.01 -8.19 -1.90
CA GLU A 243 -17.35 -7.66 -2.15
C GLU A 243 -17.37 -6.50 -3.17
N ARG A 244 -16.19 -6.01 -3.63
CA ARG A 244 -16.09 -4.77 -4.43
C ARG A 244 -15.31 -4.90 -5.73
N VAL A 245 -14.60 -6.02 -5.95
CA VAL A 245 -13.79 -6.25 -7.16
C VAL A 245 -14.27 -7.38 -8.06
#